data_2fda99eea5003b04aa59ffc33657b68b
#
_entry.id   2fda99eea5003b04aa59ffc33657b68b
#
_cell.length_a   1.000
_cell.length_b   1.000
_cell.length_c   1.000
_cell.angle_alpha   90.00
_cell.angle_beta   90.00
_cell.angle_gamma   90.00
#
_symmetry.space_group_name_H-M   'P 1'
#
loop_
_entity.id
_entity.type
_entity.pdbx_description
1 polymer ?
#
loop_
_entity_poly.entity_id
_entity_poly.type
_entity_poly.pdbx_seq_one_letter_code
_entity_poly.pdbx_strand_id
1 'polypeptide(L)'
;KRANNEKTHEDLDLPAPITYEVVPMEEWKSEEDQFDRAYCHQGAQFFTDRERALKNVFKSLKPGAHFNVAVWAPVKGQKLFEVLRDCLIECEKEEWVPILLKPFSYSGDFESTSRVDAIDRLETDLIKAGFENVDVIFEADKVRFDSLDEALKVISVAPFGQELMNDAKLFEKFTRKFKMKMLTEGSDINDGDRASNDDLSQRIKSGTDGGDEVNVTMMSFFAHCN
;
A
#
# COMPACT_ATOMS: atom_id res chain seq x y z
N LYS A 1 4.30 -5.01 23.80
CA LYS A 1 2.91 -5.26 24.27
C LYS A 1 2.08 -4.06 23.83
N ARG A 2 1.42 -4.15 22.67
CA ARG A 2 0.38 -3.19 22.31
C ARG A 2 -0.79 -3.46 23.25
N ALA A 3 -1.21 -2.44 23.99
CA ALA A 3 -2.45 -2.51 24.73
C ALA A 3 -3.58 -2.68 23.69
N ASN A 4 -4.28 -3.81 23.73
CA ASN A 4 -5.55 -3.96 23.05
C ASN A 4 -6.52 -2.99 23.74
N ASN A 5 -6.74 -1.83 23.10
CA ASN A 5 -7.95 -1.06 23.36
C ASN A 5 -9.07 -1.81 22.61
N GLU A 6 -9.55 -2.89 23.19
CA GLU A 6 -10.77 -3.55 22.75
C GLU A 6 -11.92 -2.59 23.03
N LYS A 7 -12.35 -1.86 21.99
CA LYS A 7 -13.67 -1.24 22.03
C LYS A 7 -14.68 -2.37 22.08
N THR A 8 -15.54 -2.35 23.08
CA THR A 8 -16.60 -3.34 23.17
C THR A 8 -17.67 -3.07 22.10
N HIS A 9 -18.45 -4.08 21.78
CA HIS A 9 -19.58 -3.95 20.86
C HIS A 9 -20.55 -2.82 21.27
N GLU A 10 -20.73 -2.63 22.57
CA GLU A 10 -21.58 -1.57 23.16
C GLU A 10 -21.02 -0.17 22.87
N ASP A 11 -19.67 0.00 22.77
CA ASP A 11 -19.04 1.28 22.47
C ASP A 11 -19.26 1.74 21.02
N LEU A 12 -19.64 0.82 20.12
CA LEU A 12 -19.76 1.09 18.69
C LEU A 12 -21.21 1.09 18.20
N ASP A 13 -22.20 0.83 19.07
CA ASP A 13 -23.64 0.72 18.72
C ASP A 13 -23.88 -0.20 17.50
N LEU A 14 -23.21 -1.34 17.46
CA LEU A 14 -23.22 -2.26 16.32
C LEU A 14 -24.36 -3.28 16.47
N PRO A 15 -25.04 -3.63 15.38
CA PRO A 15 -26.19 -4.55 15.41
C PRO A 15 -25.78 -6.01 15.70
N ALA A 16 -24.49 -6.36 15.56
CA ALA A 16 -23.97 -7.70 15.78
C ALA A 16 -22.60 -7.67 16.47
N PRO A 17 -22.25 -8.67 17.29
CA PRO A 17 -20.95 -8.74 17.94
C PRO A 17 -19.82 -8.86 16.91
N ILE A 18 -18.72 -8.14 17.18
CA ILE A 18 -17.48 -8.26 16.39
C ILE A 18 -16.52 -9.16 17.15
N THR A 19 -15.97 -10.15 16.45
CA THR A 19 -14.90 -11.01 16.95
C THR A 19 -13.61 -10.75 16.19
N TYR A 20 -12.48 -10.84 16.88
CA TYR A 20 -11.15 -10.66 16.30
C TYR A 20 -10.33 -11.92 16.48
N GLU A 21 -9.66 -12.33 15.42
CA GLU A 21 -8.77 -13.46 15.42
C GLU A 21 -7.43 -13.07 14.77
N VAL A 22 -6.32 -13.53 15.36
CA VAL A 22 -4.98 -13.32 14.80
C VAL A 22 -4.48 -14.65 14.29
N VAL A 23 -4.65 -14.89 13.00
CA VAL A 23 -4.28 -16.13 12.32
C VAL A 23 -3.77 -15.83 10.90
N PRO A 24 -2.73 -16.51 10.40
CA PRO A 24 -2.39 -16.46 8.99
C PRO A 24 -3.56 -16.99 8.14
N MET A 25 -3.92 -16.29 7.07
CA MET A 25 -5.04 -16.72 6.22
C MET A 25 -4.85 -18.09 5.59
N GLU A 26 -3.61 -18.50 5.37
CA GLU A 26 -3.23 -19.83 4.89
C GLU A 26 -3.55 -20.94 5.90
N GLU A 27 -3.57 -20.60 7.17
CA GLU A 27 -3.84 -21.55 8.28
C GLU A 27 -5.27 -21.42 8.83
N TRP A 28 -5.95 -20.33 8.47
CA TRP A 28 -7.30 -20.04 8.94
C TRP A 28 -8.28 -21.13 8.47
N LYS A 29 -9.09 -21.58 9.42
CA LYS A 29 -10.11 -22.58 9.21
C LYS A 29 -11.42 -22.06 9.76
N SER A 30 -12.34 -21.74 8.89
CA SER A 30 -13.72 -21.52 9.28
C SER A 30 -14.57 -22.76 8.99
N GLU A 31 -15.78 -22.76 9.50
CA GLU A 31 -16.81 -23.67 8.99
C GLU A 31 -17.09 -23.30 7.51
N GLU A 32 -17.50 -24.30 6.72
CA GLU A 32 -17.93 -24.05 5.35
C GLU A 32 -19.26 -23.27 5.34
N ASP A 33 -19.48 -22.47 4.30
CA ASP A 33 -20.73 -21.74 4.08
C ASP A 33 -21.18 -20.85 5.26
N GLN A 34 -20.21 -20.24 5.96
CA GLN A 34 -20.50 -19.45 7.16
C GLN A 34 -20.89 -18.00 6.84
N PHE A 35 -20.19 -17.36 5.90
CA PHE A 35 -20.29 -15.92 5.70
C PHE A 35 -21.05 -15.54 4.42
N ASP A 36 -21.81 -14.45 4.49
CA ASP A 36 -22.52 -13.88 3.34
C ASP A 36 -21.61 -12.94 2.52
N ARG A 37 -20.55 -12.43 3.13
CA ARG A 37 -19.57 -11.54 2.47
C ARG A 37 -18.20 -11.65 3.12
N ALA A 38 -17.15 -11.47 2.29
CA ALA A 38 -15.79 -11.27 2.76
C ALA A 38 -15.17 -10.01 2.12
N TYR A 39 -14.27 -9.38 2.85
CA TYR A 39 -13.51 -8.21 2.41
C TYR A 39 -12.03 -8.39 2.75
N CYS A 40 -11.16 -8.16 1.80
CA CYS A 40 -9.72 -8.10 2.01
C CYS A 40 -9.18 -6.79 1.45
N HIS A 41 -8.98 -5.79 2.30
CA HIS A 41 -8.49 -4.49 1.88
C HIS A 41 -6.99 -4.39 2.15
N GLN A 42 -6.19 -4.32 1.07
CA GLN A 42 -4.72 -4.18 1.10
C GLN A 42 -4.01 -5.26 1.95
N GLY A 43 -4.54 -6.50 1.91
CA GLY A 43 -4.01 -7.64 2.67
C GLY A 43 -3.50 -8.78 1.79
N ALA A 44 -4.18 -9.07 0.68
CA ALA A 44 -3.92 -10.24 -0.15
C ALA A 44 -2.50 -10.27 -0.77
N GLN A 45 -1.88 -9.11 -0.99
CA GLN A 45 -0.49 -9.02 -1.46
C GLN A 45 0.54 -9.56 -0.46
N PHE A 46 0.18 -9.71 0.81
CA PHE A 46 1.07 -10.22 1.86
C PHE A 46 0.92 -11.72 2.11
N PHE A 47 -0.06 -12.37 1.50
CA PHE A 47 -0.22 -13.82 1.63
C PHE A 47 1.02 -14.55 1.09
N THR A 48 1.55 -15.49 1.87
CA THR A 48 2.72 -16.31 1.50
C THR A 48 2.33 -17.43 0.55
N ASP A 49 1.14 -18.01 0.76
CA ASP A 49 0.48 -19.00 -0.12
C ASP A 49 -0.91 -18.45 -0.49
N ARG A 50 -0.95 -17.63 -1.54
CA ARG A 50 -2.17 -16.95 -1.99
C ARG A 50 -3.27 -17.91 -2.37
N GLU A 51 -2.92 -18.98 -3.08
CA GLU A 51 -3.90 -19.95 -3.53
C GLU A 51 -4.61 -20.59 -2.33
N ARG A 52 -3.85 -21.00 -1.33
CA ARG A 52 -4.40 -21.60 -0.12
C ARG A 52 -5.23 -20.58 0.68
N ALA A 53 -4.73 -19.36 0.86
CA ALA A 53 -5.44 -18.30 1.57
C ALA A 53 -6.78 -17.98 0.89
N LEU A 54 -6.78 -17.76 -0.42
CA LEU A 54 -8.00 -17.47 -1.18
C LEU A 54 -8.98 -18.64 -1.20
N LYS A 55 -8.50 -19.90 -1.26
CA LYS A 55 -9.35 -21.09 -1.12
C LYS A 55 -10.00 -21.18 0.26
N ASN A 56 -9.30 -20.77 1.33
CA ASN A 56 -9.89 -20.74 2.67
C ASN A 56 -11.00 -19.69 2.74
N VAL A 57 -10.80 -18.51 2.14
CA VAL A 57 -11.87 -17.49 2.02
C VAL A 57 -13.06 -18.05 1.24
N PHE A 58 -12.81 -18.63 0.05
CA PHE A 58 -13.87 -19.18 -0.78
C PHE A 58 -14.72 -20.21 -0.04
N LYS A 59 -14.10 -21.17 0.64
CA LYS A 59 -14.80 -22.22 1.41
C LYS A 59 -15.63 -21.67 2.57
N SER A 60 -15.24 -20.54 3.13
CA SER A 60 -15.95 -19.94 4.25
C SER A 60 -17.21 -19.17 3.81
N LEU A 61 -17.33 -18.88 2.53
CA LEU A 61 -18.45 -18.13 1.96
C LEU A 61 -19.58 -19.07 1.57
N LYS A 62 -20.81 -18.61 1.82
CA LYS A 62 -22.02 -19.30 1.35
C LYS A 62 -22.09 -19.31 -0.17
N PRO A 63 -22.77 -20.29 -0.78
CA PRO A 63 -23.04 -20.26 -2.21
C PRO A 63 -23.70 -18.94 -2.64
N GLY A 64 -23.11 -18.28 -3.64
CA GLY A 64 -23.56 -16.97 -4.12
C GLY A 64 -23.21 -15.79 -3.23
N ALA A 65 -22.39 -15.97 -2.20
CA ALA A 65 -21.83 -14.88 -1.41
C ALA A 65 -20.75 -14.13 -2.18
N HIS A 66 -20.42 -12.91 -1.72
CA HIS A 66 -19.51 -12.04 -2.42
C HIS A 66 -18.18 -11.87 -1.69
N PHE A 67 -17.10 -11.85 -2.46
CA PHE A 67 -15.77 -11.45 -1.99
C PHE A 67 -15.32 -10.17 -2.70
N ASN A 68 -14.86 -9.20 -1.91
CA ASN A 68 -14.26 -7.98 -2.42
C ASN A 68 -12.81 -7.90 -1.93
N VAL A 69 -11.89 -7.76 -2.85
CA VAL A 69 -10.48 -7.65 -2.53
C VAL A 69 -9.86 -6.42 -3.19
N ALA A 70 -9.09 -5.66 -2.41
CA ALA A 70 -8.31 -4.55 -2.91
C ALA A 70 -6.81 -4.84 -2.71
N VAL A 71 -6.02 -4.59 -3.75
CA VAL A 71 -4.56 -4.72 -3.73
C VAL A 71 -3.92 -3.53 -4.42
N TRP A 72 -2.67 -3.21 -4.07
CA TRP A 72 -1.93 -2.17 -4.76
C TRP A 72 -1.68 -2.55 -6.22
N ALA A 73 -1.89 -1.61 -7.12
CA ALA A 73 -1.46 -1.69 -8.51
C ALA A 73 0.08 -1.68 -8.59
N PRO A 74 0.71 -2.02 -9.74
CA PRO A 74 2.16 -1.95 -9.90
C PRO A 74 2.74 -0.61 -9.45
N VAL A 75 3.96 -0.63 -8.90
CA VAL A 75 4.62 0.57 -8.37
C VAL A 75 4.85 1.65 -9.45
N LYS A 76 4.98 1.24 -10.70
CA LYS A 76 5.15 2.16 -11.83
C LYS A 76 3.99 3.13 -11.94
N GLY A 77 4.28 4.42 -11.80
CA GLY A 77 3.31 5.51 -11.76
C GLY A 77 2.81 5.84 -10.35
N GLN A 78 3.23 5.09 -9.31
CA GLN A 78 3.01 5.45 -7.91
C GLN A 78 4.20 6.28 -7.41
N LYS A 79 4.19 7.55 -7.74
CA LYS A 79 5.36 8.44 -7.68
C LYS A 79 6.01 8.50 -6.29
N LEU A 80 5.22 8.48 -5.22
CA LEU A 80 5.76 8.44 -3.86
C LEU A 80 6.72 7.25 -3.65
N PHE A 81 6.30 6.06 -4.06
CA PHE A 81 7.09 4.84 -3.86
C PHE A 81 8.26 4.75 -4.83
N GLU A 82 8.12 5.27 -6.05
CA GLU A 82 9.25 5.41 -6.97
C GLU A 82 10.33 6.32 -6.39
N VAL A 83 9.96 7.48 -5.86
CA VAL A 83 10.88 8.42 -5.21
C VAL A 83 11.52 7.80 -3.96
N LEU A 84 10.74 7.12 -3.11
CA LEU A 84 11.29 6.45 -1.93
C LEU A 84 12.32 5.37 -2.32
N ARG A 85 12.02 4.54 -3.33
CA ARG A 85 12.95 3.55 -3.89
C ARG A 85 14.25 4.19 -4.35
N ASP A 86 14.16 5.23 -5.15
CA ASP A 86 15.32 5.91 -5.71
C ASP A 86 16.17 6.56 -4.62
N CYS A 87 15.54 7.10 -3.57
CA CYS A 87 16.25 7.64 -2.42
C CYS A 87 17.00 6.55 -1.65
N LEU A 88 16.43 5.35 -1.50
CA LEU A 88 17.12 4.21 -0.87
C LEU A 88 18.37 3.82 -1.68
N ILE A 89 18.24 3.67 -3.01
CA ILE A 89 19.35 3.35 -3.90
C ILE A 89 20.46 4.41 -3.79
N GLU A 90 20.12 5.69 -3.87
CA GLU A 90 21.07 6.80 -3.75
C GLU A 90 21.67 6.95 -2.33
N CYS A 91 21.08 6.34 -1.34
CA CYS A 91 21.61 6.24 0.02
C CYS A 91 22.39 4.94 0.27
N GLU A 92 22.64 4.15 -0.78
CA GLU A 92 23.37 2.86 -0.69
C GLU A 92 22.64 1.87 0.25
N LYS A 93 21.29 1.81 0.11
CA LYS A 93 20.38 0.96 0.88
C LYS A 93 19.48 0.13 -0.03
N GLU A 94 20.05 -0.40 -1.11
CA GLU A 94 19.36 -1.24 -2.09
C GLU A 94 18.74 -2.49 -1.46
N GLU A 95 19.33 -2.99 -0.38
CA GLU A 95 18.82 -4.14 0.38
C GLU A 95 17.43 -3.91 0.98
N TRP A 96 17.01 -2.64 1.14
CA TRP A 96 15.68 -2.29 1.67
C TRP A 96 14.63 -2.11 0.57
N VAL A 97 15.03 -2.00 -0.68
CA VAL A 97 14.12 -1.80 -1.82
C VAL A 97 13.10 -2.94 -1.94
N PRO A 98 13.48 -4.24 -1.86
CA PRO A 98 12.49 -5.32 -1.91
C PRO A 98 11.48 -5.28 -0.76
N ILE A 99 11.89 -4.76 0.41
CA ILE A 99 11.01 -4.62 1.58
C ILE A 99 10.01 -3.47 1.36
N LEU A 100 10.49 -2.32 0.86
CA LEU A 100 9.63 -1.17 0.50
C LEU A 100 8.59 -1.55 -0.54
N LEU A 101 8.97 -2.34 -1.54
CA LEU A 101 8.12 -2.69 -2.67
C LEU A 101 7.27 -3.95 -2.45
N LYS A 102 7.43 -4.64 -1.31
CA LYS A 102 6.65 -5.84 -1.00
C LYS A 102 5.12 -5.65 -1.12
N PRO A 103 4.52 -4.51 -0.74
CA PRO A 103 3.09 -4.28 -0.93
C PRO A 103 2.62 -4.35 -2.39
N PHE A 104 3.52 -4.15 -3.36
CA PHE A 104 3.22 -4.20 -4.79
C PHE A 104 3.49 -5.58 -5.42
N SER A 105 3.80 -6.58 -4.61
CA SER A 105 4.20 -7.93 -5.05
C SER A 105 3.10 -8.71 -5.77
N TYR A 106 1.85 -8.24 -5.73
CA TYR A 106 0.77 -8.91 -6.46
C TYR A 106 1.03 -8.90 -7.96
N SER A 107 1.70 -7.89 -8.46
CA SER A 107 2.08 -7.78 -9.85
C SER A 107 3.31 -8.60 -10.26
N GLY A 108 4.05 -9.21 -9.33
CA GLY A 108 5.24 -10.03 -9.59
C GLY A 108 6.52 -9.23 -9.64
N ASP A 109 7.14 -9.05 -10.82
CA ASP A 109 8.32 -8.22 -10.95
C ASP A 109 7.96 -6.73 -10.86
N PHE A 110 8.58 -6.03 -9.90
CA PHE A 110 8.26 -4.64 -9.58
C PHE A 110 8.53 -3.66 -10.72
N GLU A 111 9.43 -3.99 -11.63
CA GLU A 111 9.89 -3.07 -12.68
C GLU A 111 9.24 -3.29 -14.03
N SER A 112 8.88 -4.52 -14.36
CA SER A 112 8.45 -4.92 -15.69
C SER A 112 6.96 -5.19 -15.84
N THR A 113 6.23 -5.37 -14.73
CA THR A 113 4.83 -5.83 -14.81
C THR A 113 3.91 -4.70 -15.27
N SER A 114 3.22 -4.95 -16.36
CA SER A 114 2.15 -4.06 -16.83
C SER A 114 0.90 -4.16 -15.94
N ARG A 115 0.01 -3.17 -16.03
CA ARG A 115 -1.30 -3.24 -15.35
C ARG A 115 -2.10 -4.45 -15.81
N VAL A 116 -2.04 -4.78 -17.09
CA VAL A 116 -2.76 -5.91 -17.67
C VAL A 116 -2.28 -7.21 -17.03
N ASP A 117 -0.97 -7.44 -16.96
CA ASP A 117 -0.42 -8.65 -16.36
C ASP A 117 -0.79 -8.78 -14.87
N ALA A 118 -0.88 -7.65 -14.15
CA ALA A 118 -1.27 -7.64 -12.74
C ALA A 118 -2.77 -7.97 -12.55
N ILE A 119 -3.63 -7.44 -13.43
CA ILE A 119 -5.06 -7.78 -13.47
C ILE A 119 -5.23 -9.26 -13.76
N ASP A 120 -4.60 -9.76 -14.84
CA ASP A 120 -4.69 -11.17 -15.25
C ASP A 120 -4.25 -12.13 -14.13
N ARG A 121 -3.24 -11.74 -13.34
CA ARG A 121 -2.80 -12.53 -12.18
C ARG A 121 -3.85 -12.55 -11.07
N LEU A 122 -4.40 -11.39 -10.72
CA LEU A 122 -5.45 -11.29 -9.69
C LEU A 122 -6.68 -12.12 -10.08
N GLU A 123 -7.15 -11.98 -11.31
CA GLU A 123 -8.25 -12.78 -11.85
C GLU A 123 -7.92 -14.27 -11.82
N THR A 124 -6.73 -14.65 -12.29
CA THR A 124 -6.29 -16.04 -12.30
C THR A 124 -6.24 -16.65 -10.90
N ASP A 125 -5.73 -15.92 -9.91
CA ASP A 125 -5.65 -16.40 -8.53
C ASP A 125 -7.04 -16.57 -7.91
N LEU A 126 -7.98 -15.66 -8.19
CA LEU A 126 -9.37 -15.74 -7.73
C LEU A 126 -10.10 -16.92 -8.39
N ILE A 127 -9.98 -17.08 -9.71
CA ILE A 127 -10.59 -18.21 -10.45
C ILE A 127 -10.05 -19.55 -9.96
N LYS A 128 -8.73 -19.69 -9.75
CA LYS A 128 -8.11 -20.90 -9.19
C LYS A 128 -8.57 -21.23 -7.77
N ALA A 129 -8.94 -20.21 -7.00
CA ALA A 129 -9.50 -20.39 -5.67
C ALA A 129 -10.95 -20.91 -5.68
N GLY A 130 -11.67 -20.78 -6.80
CA GLY A 130 -13.04 -21.24 -7.00
C GLY A 130 -14.05 -20.13 -7.25
N PHE A 131 -13.62 -18.86 -7.22
CA PHE A 131 -14.52 -17.74 -7.49
C PHE A 131 -14.94 -17.66 -8.94
N GLU A 132 -16.16 -17.20 -9.18
CA GLU A 132 -16.73 -16.95 -10.48
C GLU A 132 -17.05 -15.45 -10.65
N ASN A 133 -17.42 -15.05 -11.87
CA ASN A 133 -17.82 -13.67 -12.18
C ASN A 133 -16.83 -12.61 -11.62
N VAL A 134 -15.54 -12.86 -11.83
CA VAL A 134 -14.49 -11.96 -11.35
C VAL A 134 -14.48 -10.70 -12.21
N ASP A 135 -14.71 -9.55 -11.58
CA ASP A 135 -14.62 -8.22 -12.19
C ASP A 135 -13.53 -7.41 -11.50
N VAL A 136 -12.53 -6.95 -12.25
CA VAL A 136 -11.40 -6.19 -11.70
C VAL A 136 -11.43 -4.76 -12.21
N ILE A 137 -11.53 -3.82 -11.30
CA ILE A 137 -11.55 -2.38 -11.55
C ILE A 137 -10.20 -1.78 -11.16
N PHE A 138 -9.65 -0.94 -12.02
CA PHE A 138 -8.48 -0.12 -11.69
C PHE A 138 -8.95 1.26 -11.24
N GLU A 139 -8.45 1.71 -10.08
CA GLU A 139 -8.69 3.05 -9.56
C GLU A 139 -7.37 3.77 -9.27
N ALA A 140 -7.38 5.06 -9.51
CA ALA A 140 -6.27 5.96 -9.20
C ALA A 140 -6.81 7.16 -8.44
N ASP A 141 -6.48 7.21 -7.13
CA ASP A 141 -6.92 8.26 -6.25
C ASP A 141 -5.77 9.20 -5.88
N LYS A 142 -6.11 10.46 -5.61
CA LYS A 142 -5.16 11.43 -5.08
C LYS A 142 -5.21 11.40 -3.55
N VAL A 143 -4.09 11.02 -2.95
CA VAL A 143 -3.88 11.16 -1.50
C VAL A 143 -3.17 12.48 -1.26
N ARG A 144 -3.76 13.30 -0.40
CA ARG A 144 -3.22 14.58 0.03
C ARG A 144 -2.46 14.42 1.34
N PHE A 145 -1.27 14.96 1.37
CA PHE A 145 -0.48 15.16 2.58
C PHE A 145 -0.34 16.65 2.86
N ASP A 146 -0.41 17.04 4.12
CA ASP A 146 -0.29 18.43 4.52
C ASP A 146 1.16 18.97 4.38
N SER A 147 2.13 18.05 4.22
CA SER A 147 3.54 18.40 4.00
C SER A 147 4.34 17.21 3.47
N LEU A 148 5.54 17.48 2.93
CA LEU A 148 6.51 16.43 2.58
C LEU A 148 6.97 15.62 3.79
N ASP A 149 7.03 16.23 4.98
CA ASP A 149 7.37 15.51 6.21
C ASP A 149 6.27 14.53 6.61
N GLU A 150 5.02 14.86 6.34
CA GLU A 150 3.92 13.90 6.54
C GLU A 150 3.98 12.76 5.53
N ALA A 151 4.18 13.05 4.25
CA ALA A 151 4.38 12.02 3.23
C ALA A 151 5.55 11.09 3.57
N LEU A 152 6.63 11.63 4.12
CA LEU A 152 7.79 10.85 4.56
C LEU A 152 7.48 9.88 5.71
N LYS A 153 6.46 10.17 6.55
CA LYS A 153 6.06 9.25 7.63
C LYS A 153 5.64 7.86 7.15
N VAL A 154 5.27 7.74 5.88
CA VAL A 154 4.97 6.43 5.26
C VAL A 154 6.14 5.46 5.44
N ILE A 155 7.38 5.94 5.39
CA ILE A 155 8.55 5.06 5.56
C ILE A 155 8.71 4.54 6.99
N SER A 156 8.16 5.25 7.99
CA SER A 156 8.27 4.86 9.41
C SER A 156 7.56 3.54 9.72
N VAL A 157 6.58 3.16 8.91
CA VAL A 157 5.85 1.89 9.06
C VAL A 157 6.53 0.72 8.33
N ALA A 158 7.51 1.01 7.48
CA ALA A 158 8.31 -0.03 6.85
C ALA A 158 9.21 -0.74 7.90
N PRO A 159 9.47 -2.05 7.74
CA PRO A 159 10.30 -2.80 8.69
C PRO A 159 11.68 -2.19 8.95
N PHE A 160 12.29 -1.55 7.94
CA PHE A 160 13.58 -0.85 8.06
C PHE A 160 13.43 0.61 8.52
N GLY A 161 12.22 1.14 8.65
CA GLY A 161 11.98 2.55 8.96
C GLY A 161 12.61 2.99 10.29
N GLN A 162 12.56 2.14 11.33
CA GLN A 162 13.20 2.42 12.60
C GLN A 162 14.72 2.46 12.47
N GLU A 163 15.32 1.55 11.70
CA GLU A 163 16.77 1.52 11.47
C GLU A 163 17.21 2.79 10.73
N LEU A 164 16.48 3.19 9.70
CA LEU A 164 16.74 4.44 8.98
C LEU A 164 16.65 5.67 9.89
N MET A 165 15.61 5.76 10.73
CA MET A 165 15.41 6.91 11.64
C MET A 165 16.44 6.96 12.78
N ASN A 166 16.97 5.83 13.21
CA ASN A 166 17.98 5.77 14.27
C ASN A 166 19.38 6.21 13.80
N ASP A 167 19.66 6.14 12.49
CA ASP A 167 20.87 6.73 11.91
C ASP A 167 20.59 8.19 11.48
N ALA A 168 20.87 9.14 12.36
CA ALA A 168 20.56 10.54 12.12
C ALA A 168 21.21 11.12 10.84
N LYS A 169 22.42 10.68 10.48
CA LYS A 169 23.11 11.16 9.27
C LYS A 169 22.47 10.57 8.00
N LEU A 170 22.14 9.29 8.04
CA LEU A 170 21.48 8.61 6.94
C LEU A 170 20.06 9.19 6.75
N PHE A 171 19.31 9.36 7.84
CA PHE A 171 17.98 9.93 7.82
C PHE A 171 17.95 11.36 7.27
N GLU A 172 18.91 12.21 7.67
CA GLU A 172 19.06 13.55 7.11
C GLU A 172 19.38 13.52 5.60
N LYS A 173 20.34 12.65 5.19
CA LYS A 173 20.67 12.47 3.76
C LYS A 173 19.44 12.00 2.96
N PHE A 174 18.71 11.02 3.48
CA PHE A 174 17.52 10.47 2.86
C PHE A 174 16.42 11.52 2.74
N THR A 175 16.08 12.20 3.84
CA THR A 175 15.04 13.24 3.90
C THR A 175 15.30 14.35 2.89
N ARG A 176 16.55 14.84 2.82
CA ARG A 176 16.94 15.87 1.86
C ARG A 176 16.74 15.43 0.41
N LYS A 177 17.14 14.18 0.08
CA LYS A 177 16.96 13.63 -1.25
C LYS A 177 15.49 13.44 -1.58
N PHE A 178 14.72 12.91 -0.64
CA PHE A 178 13.27 12.72 -0.77
C PHE A 178 12.56 14.03 -1.08
N LYS A 179 12.78 15.06 -0.26
CA LYS A 179 12.16 16.38 -0.47
C LYS A 179 12.53 16.97 -1.83
N MET A 180 13.81 16.90 -2.20
CA MET A 180 14.27 17.38 -3.50
C MET A 180 13.57 16.66 -4.66
N LYS A 181 13.53 15.34 -4.65
CA LYS A 181 12.90 14.56 -5.73
C LYS A 181 11.39 14.77 -5.78
N MET A 182 10.71 14.82 -4.64
CA MET A 182 9.27 15.09 -4.59
C MET A 182 8.92 16.46 -5.18
N LEU A 183 9.72 17.48 -4.92
CA LEU A 183 9.52 18.82 -5.47
C LEU A 183 9.86 18.93 -6.97
N THR A 184 10.81 18.13 -7.46
CA THR A 184 11.23 18.19 -8.87
C THR A 184 10.47 17.23 -9.77
N GLU A 185 10.06 16.08 -9.24
CA GLU A 185 9.55 14.96 -10.03
C GLU A 185 8.23 14.41 -9.51
N GLY A 186 7.94 14.64 -8.23
CA GLY A 186 6.98 13.82 -7.45
C GLY A 186 5.58 14.37 -7.33
N SER A 187 5.35 15.64 -7.62
CA SER A 187 4.05 16.26 -7.46
C SER A 187 3.34 16.45 -8.80
N ASP A 188 2.04 16.17 -8.84
CA ASP A 188 1.12 16.71 -9.85
C ASP A 188 0.97 18.25 -9.63
N ILE A 189 2.10 18.94 -9.36
CA ILE A 189 2.10 20.40 -9.22
C ILE A 189 1.69 20.96 -10.59
N ASN A 190 0.65 21.75 -10.60
CA ASN A 190 0.23 22.49 -11.78
C ASN A 190 1.46 23.13 -12.45
N ASP A 191 1.61 22.92 -13.75
CA ASP A 191 2.77 23.34 -14.57
C ASP A 191 3.14 24.84 -14.48
N GLY A 192 2.40 25.63 -13.70
CA GLY A 192 2.63 27.05 -13.48
C GLY A 192 3.60 27.43 -12.36
N ASP A 193 3.90 26.53 -11.42
CA ASP A 193 4.66 26.81 -10.19
C ASP A 193 6.01 26.07 -10.09
N ARG A 194 6.62 25.68 -11.20
CA ARG A 194 7.95 25.07 -11.16
C ARG A 194 9.00 26.11 -10.77
N ALA A 195 9.33 26.13 -9.47
CA ALA A 195 10.47 26.89 -8.96
C ALA A 195 11.80 26.44 -9.60
N SER A 196 12.75 27.35 -9.78
CA SER A 196 14.08 26.99 -10.26
C SER A 196 14.81 26.09 -9.24
N ASN A 197 15.75 25.25 -9.70
CA ASN A 197 16.55 24.38 -8.83
C ASN A 197 17.28 25.15 -7.71
N ASP A 198 17.63 26.42 -7.94
CA ASP A 198 18.29 27.27 -6.94
C ASP A 198 17.31 27.72 -5.85
N ASP A 199 16.08 28.06 -6.21
CA ASP A 199 15.01 28.43 -5.29
C ASP A 199 14.61 27.23 -4.41
N LEU A 200 14.45 26.05 -5.01
CA LEU A 200 14.17 24.80 -4.30
C LEU A 200 15.29 24.45 -3.30
N SER A 201 16.55 24.62 -3.70
CA SER A 201 17.70 24.38 -2.83
C SER A 201 17.75 25.35 -1.65
N GLN A 202 17.32 26.60 -1.82
CA GLN A 202 17.23 27.59 -0.75
C GLN A 202 16.07 27.29 0.20
N ARG A 203 14.91 26.92 -0.31
CA ARG A 203 13.72 26.53 0.50
C ARG A 203 14.04 25.32 1.39
N ILE A 204 14.70 24.29 0.86
CA ILE A 204 15.12 23.12 1.62
C ILE A 204 16.11 23.47 2.73
N LYS A 205 17.06 24.40 2.46
CA LYS A 205 18.07 24.84 3.43
C LYS A 205 17.49 25.74 4.52
N SER A 206 16.49 26.54 4.20
CA SER A 206 15.85 27.47 5.16
C SER A 206 14.87 26.79 6.10
N GLY A 207 14.54 25.51 5.87
CA GLY A 207 13.50 24.80 6.64
C GLY A 207 12.10 25.39 6.44
N THR A 208 11.94 26.32 5.49
CA THR A 208 10.66 26.90 5.11
C THR A 208 9.97 26.01 4.08
N ASP A 209 9.79 24.75 4.41
CA ASP A 209 8.81 23.88 3.75
C ASP A 209 7.43 24.44 4.15
N GLY A 210 7.14 25.64 3.71
CA GLY A 210 5.90 26.30 4.07
C GLY A 210 4.77 25.48 3.57
N GLY A 211 4.21 24.61 4.42
CA GLY A 211 2.95 23.91 4.33
C GLY A 211 2.36 23.62 2.94
N ASP A 212 3.20 23.41 1.93
CA ASP A 212 2.75 23.12 0.57
C ASP A 212 2.13 21.72 0.57
N GLU A 213 0.83 21.68 0.40
CA GLU A 213 0.10 20.41 0.25
C GLU A 213 0.70 19.58 -0.88
N VAL A 214 0.96 18.31 -0.60
CA VAL A 214 1.50 17.37 -1.58
C VAL A 214 0.41 16.40 -1.98
N ASN A 215 0.04 16.41 -3.25
CA ASN A 215 -0.88 15.44 -3.82
C ASN A 215 -0.07 14.32 -4.47
N VAL A 216 -0.38 13.09 -4.10
CA VAL A 216 0.26 11.88 -4.63
C VAL A 216 -0.81 10.97 -5.19
N THR A 217 -0.64 10.52 -6.43
CA THR A 217 -1.52 9.52 -7.01
C THR A 217 -1.19 8.14 -6.44
N MET A 218 -2.19 7.49 -5.86
CA MET A 218 -2.14 6.11 -5.38
C MET A 218 -3.05 5.25 -6.24
N MET A 219 -2.57 4.09 -6.66
CA MET A 219 -3.29 3.23 -7.59
C MET A 219 -3.55 1.86 -6.98
N SER A 220 -4.76 1.38 -7.14
CA SER A 220 -5.21 0.09 -6.63
C SER A 220 -6.05 -0.66 -7.65
N PHE A 221 -6.09 -1.99 -7.52
CA PHE A 221 -7.08 -2.84 -8.15
C PHE A 221 -8.12 -3.25 -7.12
N PHE A 222 -9.37 -3.23 -7.52
CA PHE A 222 -10.49 -3.73 -6.76
C PHE A 222 -11.10 -4.88 -7.54
N ALA A 223 -11.15 -6.06 -6.96
CA ALA A 223 -11.85 -7.20 -7.55
C ALA A 223 -13.10 -7.52 -6.75
N HIS A 224 -14.18 -7.79 -7.49
CA HIS A 224 -15.45 -8.29 -6.99
C HIS A 224 -15.72 -9.65 -7.65
N CYS A 225 -16.10 -10.64 -6.84
CA CYS A 225 -16.40 -11.98 -7.33
C CYS A 225 -17.36 -12.73 -6.39
N ASN A 226 -17.92 -13.83 -6.87
CA ASN A 226 -18.81 -14.70 -6.10
C ASN A 226 -18.52 -16.20 -6.35
#